data_6caed6365493b5b3c960fdcbcf71b962
#
_entry.id   6caed6365493b5b3c960fdcbcf71b962
#
_cell.length_a   1.000
_cell.length_b   1.000
_cell.length_c   1.000
_cell.angle_alpha   90.00
_cell.angle_beta   90.00
_cell.angle_gamma   90.00
#
_symmetry.space_group_name_H-M   'P 1'
#
loop_
_entity.id
_entity.type
_entity.pdbx_description
1 polymer ?
#
loop_
_entity_poly.entity_id
_entity_poly.type
_entity_poly.pdbx_seq_one_letter_code
_entity_poly.pdbx_strand_id
1 'polypeptide(L)'
;VRRVWADGRELDLTTLVVRVHRGDETQPPDPLIVAKEGADNAPAYRGLAYVVFERLPLESFGNRVPQFSFEVARPVDGLAAMIRAVCLIPGASEFGHETSPVMQAFGFGVTRPENRHQLTAAADVVASLDALQALCPNLRRVSLVVSWFGDDLRAGHCTVAPRVESAVKVTQGAEWSAAGLTRASARIVSQAGGAAAYGGTPSDASVVRLIRHLKDRGLEVVLYPFVMMDVAGDNAMPDPWTGAPGQPAYPWRGRITCDPAPGRVGTVDASAAAATQIEAFFGTAAAGDFAVASGAVSYSGPAEWSFRRHILHYAHLVQAAGGVDGFIIGSELVGLTRVRSAAGIYPAVAQLCTLAADLRAVLGPATKIAYAADWTEYGAHVRDGGAEVRFPLDPLWSHAAIDAVGIDFYPPIADWRDGADHADLAEARSPHDLDYLRARVAGGEAFDWYYASEADRQAQTRTPIADGAYAKPWVFRAKDLVGWWSSPHIERVGGLETATTAWSPRAKPIWLTEIGVPAVDKGANGPNVFPDPKSSESAIPPFSGGSRDDLIQSAPSKRSCPVSTPCWRAIRPAQTRSRLFTARR
;
A
#
# COMPACT_ATOMS: atom_id res chain seq x y z
N VAL A 1 14.99 13.88 18.35
CA VAL A 1 14.50 13.49 19.69
C VAL A 1 13.05 13.03 19.52
N ARG A 2 12.72 11.85 20.04
CA ARG A 2 11.36 11.29 20.01
C ARG A 2 10.69 11.46 21.38
N ARG A 3 11.24 10.85 22.43
CA ARG A 3 10.69 10.89 23.79
C ARG A 3 11.70 11.53 24.72
N VAL A 4 11.22 12.19 25.74
CA VAL A 4 12.05 12.81 26.78
C VAL A 4 11.53 12.41 28.15
N TRP A 5 12.43 12.01 29.02
CA TRP A 5 12.13 11.75 30.43
C TRP A 5 12.88 12.75 31.29
N ALA A 6 12.21 13.22 32.33
CA ALA A 6 12.77 14.02 33.40
C ALA A 6 12.63 13.27 34.74
N ASP A 7 13.72 12.92 35.38
CA ASP A 7 13.77 12.06 36.58
C ASP A 7 12.98 10.75 36.39
N GLY A 8 13.10 10.13 35.20
CA GLY A 8 12.43 8.88 34.86
C GLY A 8 10.95 9.00 34.47
N ARG A 9 10.35 10.20 34.57
CA ARG A 9 8.96 10.47 34.14
C ARG A 9 8.95 11.01 32.73
N GLU A 10 8.18 10.41 31.84
CA GLU A 10 8.02 10.90 30.47
C GLU A 10 7.29 12.25 30.44
N LEU A 11 7.85 13.19 29.68
CA LEU A 11 7.28 14.52 29.51
C LEU A 11 6.31 14.56 28.33
N ASP A 12 5.18 15.25 28.51
CA ASP A 12 4.29 15.61 27.40
C ASP A 12 4.87 16.81 26.66
N LEU A 13 5.54 16.54 25.54
CA LEU A 13 6.20 17.58 24.74
C LEU A 13 5.21 18.52 24.06
N THR A 14 3.92 18.17 23.97
CA THR A 14 2.90 19.04 23.39
C THR A 14 2.49 20.20 24.31
N THR A 15 2.82 20.11 25.59
CA THR A 15 2.59 21.16 26.60
C THR A 15 3.79 22.07 26.83
N LEU A 16 4.91 21.78 26.17
CA LEU A 16 6.19 22.45 26.39
C LEU A 16 6.70 23.08 25.09
N VAL A 17 7.44 24.17 25.22
CA VAL A 17 8.22 24.72 24.12
C VAL A 17 9.60 24.07 24.14
N VAL A 18 9.79 23.14 23.20
CA VAL A 18 11.04 22.37 23.07
C VAL A 18 11.64 22.60 21.69
N ARG A 19 12.90 22.99 21.64
CA ARG A 19 13.65 23.12 20.40
C ARG A 19 14.84 22.17 20.41
N VAL A 20 15.02 21.46 19.30
CA VAL A 20 16.10 20.49 19.11
C VAL A 20 17.07 21.01 18.05
N HIS A 21 18.29 21.20 18.46
CA HIS A 21 19.40 21.58 17.59
C HIS A 21 20.25 20.34 17.30
N ARG A 22 20.49 20.06 16.01
CA ARG A 22 21.10 18.80 15.57
C ARG A 22 22.62 18.81 15.56
N GLY A 23 23.23 19.99 15.67
CA GLY A 23 24.69 20.16 15.65
C GLY A 23 25.29 20.14 14.24
N ASP A 24 24.52 20.46 13.19
CA ASP A 24 25.08 20.57 11.85
C ASP A 24 25.93 21.85 11.68
N GLU A 25 26.75 21.86 10.62
CA GLU A 25 27.71 22.94 10.34
C GLU A 25 27.03 24.29 10.01
N THR A 26 25.73 24.27 9.70
CA THR A 26 24.94 25.46 9.36
C THR A 26 24.03 25.91 10.49
N GLN A 27 24.03 25.18 11.61
CA GLN A 27 23.16 25.44 12.76
C GLN A 27 23.25 26.88 13.23
N PRO A 28 22.12 27.63 13.29
CA PRO A 28 22.09 28.97 13.88
C PRO A 28 22.07 28.89 15.43
N PRO A 29 22.42 29.96 16.12
CA PRO A 29 22.19 30.07 17.55
C PRO A 29 20.69 29.95 17.89
N ASP A 30 20.37 29.40 19.08
CA ASP A 30 18.99 29.36 19.56
C ASP A 30 18.46 30.77 19.82
N PRO A 31 17.24 31.12 19.40
CA PRO A 31 16.68 32.45 19.57
C PRO A 31 16.60 32.92 21.04
N LEU A 32 16.39 32.01 21.99
CA LEU A 32 16.39 32.35 23.41
C LEU A 32 17.79 32.71 23.90
N ILE A 33 18.82 31.99 23.44
CA ILE A 33 20.21 32.29 23.76
C ILE A 33 20.57 33.65 23.17
N VAL A 34 20.22 33.92 21.92
CA VAL A 34 20.41 35.24 21.29
C VAL A 34 19.73 36.35 22.06
N ALA A 35 18.50 36.14 22.51
CA ALA A 35 17.74 37.12 23.27
C ALA A 35 18.37 37.42 24.67
N LYS A 36 19.10 36.45 25.23
CA LYS A 36 19.72 36.57 26.57
C LYS A 36 21.16 37.10 26.52
N GLU A 37 21.95 36.63 25.57
CA GLU A 37 23.39 36.89 25.47
C GLU A 37 23.74 37.97 24.45
N GLY A 38 22.79 38.35 23.58
CA GLY A 38 23.04 39.21 22.42
C GLY A 38 23.55 38.41 21.20
N ALA A 39 23.28 38.94 20.01
CA ALA A 39 23.58 38.26 18.76
C ALA A 39 25.09 37.97 18.57
N ASP A 40 25.95 38.87 19.01
CA ASP A 40 27.40 38.75 18.85
C ASP A 40 28.03 37.74 19.83
N ASN A 41 27.34 37.41 20.92
CA ASN A 41 27.84 36.51 21.96
C ASN A 41 27.15 35.15 21.98
N ALA A 42 26.04 34.98 21.26
CA ALA A 42 25.26 33.74 21.27
C ALA A 42 25.96 32.63 20.45
N PRO A 43 26.44 31.55 21.09
CA PRO A 43 27.08 30.47 20.35
C PRO A 43 26.05 29.61 19.63
N ALA A 44 26.39 29.20 18.41
CA ALA A 44 25.54 28.27 17.61
C ALA A 44 25.74 26.80 17.99
N TYR A 45 26.78 26.47 18.76
CA TYR A 45 27.13 25.08 19.16
C TYR A 45 27.18 24.09 17.98
N ARG A 46 27.76 24.52 16.84
CA ARG A 46 27.97 23.64 15.68
C ARG A 46 28.84 22.45 16.08
N GLY A 47 28.51 21.27 15.56
CA GLY A 47 29.13 20.01 15.97
C GLY A 47 28.54 19.39 17.24
N LEU A 48 27.65 20.12 17.97
CA LEU A 48 27.03 19.63 19.20
C LEU A 48 25.49 19.65 19.07
N ALA A 49 24.86 18.48 19.24
CA ALA A 49 23.40 18.42 19.37
C ALA A 49 22.96 18.82 20.79
N TYR A 50 21.97 19.70 20.91
CA TYR A 50 21.42 20.12 22.19
C TYR A 50 19.91 20.38 22.12
N VAL A 51 19.27 20.42 23.29
CA VAL A 51 17.82 20.65 23.43
C VAL A 51 17.61 21.86 24.33
N VAL A 52 16.73 22.76 23.94
CA VAL A 52 16.30 23.90 24.73
C VAL A 52 14.87 23.68 25.20
N PHE A 53 14.65 23.64 26.49
CA PHE A 53 13.34 23.69 27.14
C PHE A 53 13.07 25.14 27.57
N GLU A 54 12.10 25.78 26.92
CA GLU A 54 11.72 27.12 27.28
C GLU A 54 10.60 27.06 28.33
N ARG A 55 10.85 27.67 29.49
CA ARG A 55 9.92 27.77 30.61
C ARG A 55 9.42 26.39 31.12
N LEU A 56 10.32 25.42 31.22
CA LEU A 56 9.97 24.14 31.84
C LEU A 56 9.56 24.40 33.32
N PRO A 57 8.33 24.00 33.73
CA PRO A 57 7.91 24.10 35.12
C PRO A 57 8.76 23.19 36.02
N LEU A 58 9.47 23.77 36.99
CA LEU A 58 10.35 23.03 37.89
C LEU A 58 9.68 22.59 39.20
N GLU A 59 8.47 23.07 39.48
CA GLU A 59 7.73 22.76 40.71
C GLU A 59 7.61 21.26 40.95
N SER A 60 7.26 20.49 39.94
CA SER A 60 7.12 19.00 40.01
C SER A 60 8.46 18.26 40.19
N PHE A 61 9.61 18.99 40.12
CA PHE A 61 10.96 18.44 40.26
C PHE A 61 11.69 19.03 41.50
N GLY A 62 10.94 19.59 42.46
CA GLY A 62 11.52 20.19 43.65
C GLY A 62 12.33 21.48 43.39
N ASN A 63 11.89 22.27 42.40
CA ASN A 63 12.51 23.53 41.97
C ASN A 63 14.00 23.39 41.57
N ARG A 64 14.38 22.23 41.04
CA ARG A 64 15.71 21.94 40.47
C ARG A 64 15.60 21.49 39.03
N VAL A 65 16.68 21.58 38.29
CA VAL A 65 16.78 20.98 36.95
C VAL A 65 16.76 19.46 37.10
N PRO A 66 15.78 18.76 36.47
CA PRO A 66 15.73 17.29 36.53
C PRO A 66 16.84 16.66 35.70
N GLN A 67 17.11 15.39 35.95
CA GLN A 67 17.97 14.58 35.08
C GLN A 67 17.18 14.15 33.83
N PHE A 68 17.65 14.57 32.66
CA PHE A 68 17.02 14.24 31.39
C PHE A 68 17.56 12.94 30.76
N SER A 69 16.67 12.17 30.17
CA SER A 69 17.00 11.09 29.25
C SER A 69 16.23 11.30 27.96
N PHE A 70 16.87 10.97 26.83
CA PHE A 70 16.32 11.23 25.49
C PHE A 70 16.30 9.96 24.65
N GLU A 71 15.18 9.69 23.98
CA GLU A 71 15.12 8.77 22.86
C GLU A 71 15.45 9.54 21.58
N VAL A 72 16.49 9.09 20.87
CA VAL A 72 16.96 9.74 19.65
C VAL A 72 16.83 8.80 18.48
N ALA A 73 16.08 9.20 17.44
CA ALA A 73 16.05 8.54 16.16
C ALA A 73 17.03 9.22 15.21
N ARG A 74 17.91 8.44 14.59
CA ARG A 74 18.81 8.91 13.53
C ARG A 74 19.05 7.82 12.51
N PRO A 75 19.28 8.17 11.23
CA PRO A 75 19.72 7.18 10.25
C PRO A 75 21.11 6.67 10.63
N VAL A 76 21.27 5.35 10.72
CA VAL A 76 22.57 4.71 11.06
C VAL A 76 23.22 4.03 9.86
N ASP A 77 22.50 3.87 8.75
CA ASP A 77 23.00 3.24 7.53
C ASP A 77 22.54 3.95 6.25
N GLY A 78 23.10 3.50 5.11
CA GLY A 78 22.78 4.07 3.80
C GLY A 78 21.33 3.84 3.33
N LEU A 79 20.59 2.85 3.88
CA LEU A 79 19.23 2.53 3.46
C LEU A 79 18.27 3.68 3.73
N ALA A 80 18.29 4.24 4.94
CA ALA A 80 17.41 5.34 5.32
C ALA A 80 17.57 6.57 4.41
N ALA A 81 18.81 6.88 4.02
CA ALA A 81 19.11 7.95 3.07
C ALA A 81 18.69 7.63 1.61
N MET A 82 18.45 6.37 1.28
CA MET A 82 18.02 5.95 -0.06
C MET A 82 16.49 6.03 -0.23
N ILE A 83 15.72 5.99 0.85
CA ILE A 83 14.26 6.03 0.81
C ILE A 83 13.79 7.39 0.30
N ARG A 84 12.96 7.37 -0.75
CA ARG A 84 12.35 8.54 -1.40
C ARG A 84 10.84 8.56 -1.31
N ALA A 85 10.24 7.39 -1.11
CA ALA A 85 8.80 7.22 -1.05
C ALA A 85 8.44 6.09 -0.08
N VAL A 86 7.30 6.20 0.58
CA VAL A 86 6.74 5.15 1.45
C VAL A 86 5.25 5.01 1.19
N CYS A 87 4.72 3.82 1.44
CA CYS A 87 3.29 3.60 1.55
C CYS A 87 2.90 3.75 3.03
N LEU A 88 2.05 4.73 3.33
CA LEU A 88 1.54 5.02 4.67
C LEU A 88 0.18 4.36 4.82
N ILE A 89 0.11 3.35 5.69
CA ILE A 89 -1.08 2.51 5.87
C ILE A 89 -1.64 2.66 7.29
N PRO A 90 -2.33 3.77 7.61
CA PRO A 90 -3.21 3.83 8.78
C PRO A 90 -4.63 3.37 8.42
N GLY A 91 -4.83 3.00 7.22
CA GLY A 91 -5.91 2.78 6.29
C GLY A 91 -7.25 2.29 6.81
N ALA A 92 -7.29 1.27 7.67
CA ALA A 92 -8.54 0.71 8.18
C ALA A 92 -8.80 1.15 9.63
N SER A 93 -8.78 2.46 9.88
CA SER A 93 -9.01 3.09 11.18
C SER A 93 -9.74 4.42 11.00
N GLU A 94 -10.80 4.65 11.77
CA GLU A 94 -11.67 5.83 11.68
C GLU A 94 -10.92 7.15 11.82
N PHE A 95 -9.93 7.21 12.73
CA PHE A 95 -9.18 8.42 13.08
C PHE A 95 -7.66 8.28 12.97
N GLY A 96 -7.17 7.20 12.37
CA GLY A 96 -5.72 7.03 12.14
C GLY A 96 -5.11 8.10 11.23
N HIS A 97 -5.93 8.74 10.39
CA HIS A 97 -5.54 9.87 9.51
C HIS A 97 -5.69 11.23 10.18
N GLU A 98 -6.32 11.31 11.36
CA GLU A 98 -6.60 12.57 12.01
C GLU A 98 -5.33 13.17 12.65
N THR A 99 -5.05 14.41 12.31
CA THR A 99 -3.85 15.12 12.77
C THR A 99 -4.03 15.84 14.10
N SER A 100 -5.28 15.95 14.57
CA SER A 100 -5.66 16.54 15.87
C SER A 100 -6.11 15.46 16.83
N PRO A 101 -6.03 15.67 18.16
CA PRO A 101 -6.46 14.68 19.14
C PRO A 101 -7.96 14.39 19.05
N VAL A 102 -8.32 13.12 19.04
CA VAL A 102 -9.71 12.64 19.17
C VAL A 102 -9.81 11.77 20.41
N MET A 103 -10.84 12.03 21.22
CA MET A 103 -11.09 11.30 22.46
C MET A 103 -12.39 10.54 22.36
N GLN A 104 -12.42 9.26 22.73
CA GLN A 104 -13.65 8.51 22.94
C GLN A 104 -14.21 8.81 24.34
N ALA A 105 -15.49 9.15 24.41
CA ALA A 105 -16.20 9.40 25.66
C ALA A 105 -16.96 8.14 26.14
N PHE A 106 -16.81 7.81 27.41
CA PHE A 106 -17.46 6.65 28.07
C PHE A 106 -18.53 7.06 29.09
N GLY A 107 -18.90 8.35 29.14
CA GLY A 107 -19.80 8.91 30.13
C GLY A 107 -19.09 9.30 31.44
N PHE A 108 -19.81 10.01 32.32
CA PHE A 108 -19.30 10.46 33.62
C PHE A 108 -17.93 11.19 33.59
N GLY A 109 -17.60 11.86 32.49
CA GLY A 109 -16.32 12.54 32.31
C GLY A 109 -15.12 11.63 31.98
N VAL A 110 -15.32 10.34 31.82
CA VAL A 110 -14.26 9.41 31.43
C VAL A 110 -14.03 9.47 29.93
N THR A 111 -12.80 9.73 29.51
CA THR A 111 -12.39 9.73 28.10
C THR A 111 -11.12 8.90 27.91
N ARG A 112 -10.95 8.37 26.69
CA ARG A 112 -9.71 7.70 26.25
C ARG A 112 -9.29 8.21 24.88
N PRO A 113 -8.00 8.31 24.57
CA PRO A 113 -7.56 8.73 23.26
C PRO A 113 -7.90 7.67 22.19
N GLU A 114 -8.36 8.15 21.02
CA GLU A 114 -8.57 7.34 19.81
C GLU A 114 -7.32 7.29 18.93
N ASN A 115 -6.55 8.38 18.88
CA ASN A 115 -5.44 8.55 17.95
C ASN A 115 -4.23 9.27 18.59
N ARG A 116 -4.12 9.24 19.91
CA ARG A 116 -2.97 9.81 20.64
C ARG A 116 -2.52 8.86 21.75
N HIS A 117 -1.56 7.98 21.43
CA HIS A 117 -1.00 6.99 22.35
C HIS A 117 0.46 7.29 22.72
N GLN A 118 0.92 8.50 22.44
CA GLN A 118 2.26 9.03 22.70
C GLN A 118 2.18 10.48 23.19
N LEU A 119 3.26 11.00 23.74
CA LEU A 119 3.35 12.34 24.33
C LEU A 119 4.27 13.30 23.55
N THR A 120 4.57 12.99 22.29
CA THR A 120 5.53 13.76 21.47
C THR A 120 4.85 14.69 20.46
N ALA A 121 3.61 14.39 20.08
CA ALA A 121 2.85 15.15 19.10
C ALA A 121 1.34 15.12 19.41
N ALA A 122 0.57 15.94 18.70
CA ALA A 122 -0.88 16.05 18.88
C ALA A 122 -1.64 14.77 18.53
N ALA A 123 -1.13 13.98 17.57
CA ALA A 123 -1.71 12.70 17.13
C ALA A 123 -0.62 11.72 16.73
N ASP A 124 -0.94 10.43 16.71
CA ASP A 124 0.03 9.35 16.40
C ASP A 124 0.57 9.45 14.98
N VAL A 125 -0.26 9.82 14.00
CA VAL A 125 0.18 10.02 12.61
C VAL A 125 1.20 11.14 12.51
N VAL A 126 1.06 12.22 13.28
CA VAL A 126 2.01 13.34 13.31
C VAL A 126 3.35 12.87 13.89
N ALA A 127 3.32 12.19 15.04
CA ALA A 127 4.52 11.61 15.65
C ALA A 127 5.23 10.61 14.73
N SER A 128 4.45 9.80 14.01
CA SER A 128 4.97 8.83 13.03
C SER A 128 5.64 9.50 11.84
N LEU A 129 5.06 10.57 11.32
CA LEU A 129 5.63 11.36 10.22
C LEU A 129 6.90 12.11 10.66
N ASP A 130 6.93 12.66 11.88
CA ASP A 130 8.13 13.28 12.45
C ASP A 130 9.28 12.28 12.54
N ALA A 131 9.01 11.07 13.03
CA ALA A 131 9.99 9.99 13.10
C ALA A 131 10.45 9.55 11.72
N LEU A 132 9.51 9.39 10.78
CA LEU A 132 9.79 8.96 9.40
C LEU A 132 10.70 9.96 8.66
N GLN A 133 10.39 11.27 8.73
CA GLN A 133 11.21 12.29 8.10
C GLN A 133 12.58 12.45 8.79
N ALA A 134 12.66 12.23 10.10
CA ALA A 134 13.92 12.21 10.81
C ALA A 134 14.81 11.02 10.42
N LEU A 135 14.22 9.85 10.18
CA LEU A 135 14.94 8.64 9.75
C LEU A 135 15.27 8.64 8.26
N CYS A 136 14.36 9.16 7.42
CA CYS A 136 14.47 9.16 5.96
C CYS A 136 14.62 10.60 5.45
N PRO A 137 15.81 11.22 5.56
CA PRO A 137 15.99 12.65 5.26
C PRO A 137 15.75 13.02 3.80
N ASN A 138 15.71 12.03 2.92
CA ASN A 138 15.45 12.21 1.50
C ASN A 138 14.04 11.79 1.08
N LEU A 139 13.15 11.53 2.02
CA LEU A 139 11.74 11.23 1.75
C LEU A 139 11.09 12.41 1.00
N ARG A 140 10.39 12.11 -0.08
CA ARG A 140 9.73 13.11 -0.94
C ARG A 140 8.28 12.79 -1.21
N ARG A 141 7.88 11.52 -1.10
CA ARG A 141 6.54 11.08 -1.51
C ARG A 141 5.95 10.11 -0.51
N VAL A 142 4.66 10.26 -0.28
CA VAL A 142 3.87 9.34 0.53
C VAL A 142 2.71 8.83 -0.32
N SER A 143 2.58 7.51 -0.42
CA SER A 143 1.38 6.86 -0.92
C SER A 143 0.45 6.64 0.27
N LEU A 144 -0.66 7.40 0.32
CA LEU A 144 -1.60 7.41 1.43
C LEU A 144 -2.73 6.42 1.16
N VAL A 145 -2.77 5.35 1.93
CA VAL A 145 -3.84 4.34 1.84
C VAL A 145 -5.08 4.81 2.58
N VAL A 146 -6.22 4.68 1.91
CA VAL A 146 -7.57 4.84 2.45
C VAL A 146 -8.41 3.64 2.08
N SER A 147 -9.44 3.27 2.87
CA SER A 147 -10.17 2.02 2.60
C SER A 147 -11.67 2.14 2.79
N TRP A 148 -12.40 1.50 1.87
CA TRP A 148 -13.76 1.03 2.06
C TRP A 148 -13.78 -0.50 2.10
N PHE A 149 -14.92 -1.09 2.46
CA PHE A 149 -15.04 -2.52 2.71
C PHE A 149 -15.91 -3.22 1.66
N GLY A 150 -15.34 -4.26 1.04
CA GLY A 150 -16.08 -5.24 0.25
C GLY A 150 -16.68 -6.33 1.16
N ASP A 151 -17.79 -6.94 0.76
CA ASP A 151 -18.54 -7.87 1.59
C ASP A 151 -18.84 -9.23 0.95
N ASP A 152 -18.44 -9.45 -0.30
CA ASP A 152 -18.69 -10.70 -1.02
C ASP A 152 -17.58 -10.94 -2.08
N LEU A 153 -17.15 -12.18 -2.27
CA LEU A 153 -16.21 -12.54 -3.34
C LEU A 153 -16.87 -12.65 -4.71
N ARG A 154 -18.21 -12.74 -4.77
CA ARG A 154 -18.98 -12.80 -6.02
C ARG A 154 -19.19 -11.36 -6.53
N ALA A 155 -18.60 -11.02 -7.67
CA ALA A 155 -18.67 -9.68 -8.24
C ALA A 155 -20.11 -9.13 -8.37
N GLY A 156 -21.06 -9.98 -8.79
CA GLY A 156 -22.46 -9.59 -8.93
C GLY A 156 -23.21 -9.29 -7.61
N HIS A 157 -22.58 -9.54 -6.46
CA HIS A 157 -23.16 -9.36 -5.13
C HIS A 157 -22.34 -8.45 -4.23
N CYS A 158 -21.09 -8.20 -4.56
CA CYS A 158 -20.17 -7.41 -3.74
C CYS A 158 -20.58 -5.94 -3.68
N THR A 159 -20.81 -5.42 -2.46
CA THR A 159 -20.92 -3.99 -2.23
C THR A 159 -19.62 -3.46 -1.66
N VAL A 160 -19.21 -2.25 -2.06
CA VAL A 160 -18.00 -1.57 -1.56
C VAL A 160 -18.42 -0.30 -0.85
N ALA A 161 -18.42 -0.31 0.49
CA ALA A 161 -18.99 0.76 1.31
C ALA A 161 -18.12 1.13 2.51
N PRO A 162 -18.25 2.37 3.04
CA PRO A 162 -17.65 2.73 4.32
C PRO A 162 -18.28 1.93 5.47
N ARG A 163 -17.46 1.59 6.47
CA ARG A 163 -17.90 0.94 7.71
C ARG A 163 -17.28 1.59 8.93
N VAL A 164 -17.93 1.41 10.08
CA VAL A 164 -17.46 1.89 11.38
C VAL A 164 -17.14 0.73 12.31
N GLU A 165 -16.25 0.97 13.26
CA GLU A 165 -15.93 0.00 14.30
C GLU A 165 -17.12 -0.23 15.26
N SER A 166 -17.87 0.84 15.57
CA SER A 166 -19.00 0.83 16.50
C SER A 166 -20.01 1.90 16.16
N ALA A 167 -21.30 1.57 16.18
CA ALA A 167 -22.38 2.53 15.94
C ALA A 167 -22.64 3.47 17.13
N VAL A 168 -22.21 3.07 18.34
CA VAL A 168 -22.52 3.79 19.60
C VAL A 168 -21.30 4.55 20.17
N LYS A 169 -20.17 4.52 19.49
CA LYS A 169 -18.99 5.27 19.91
C LYS A 169 -19.25 6.77 19.86
N VAL A 170 -19.02 7.47 20.97
CA VAL A 170 -19.11 8.93 21.06
C VAL A 170 -17.70 9.49 21.08
N THR A 171 -17.41 10.44 20.19
CA THR A 171 -16.08 11.06 20.09
C THR A 171 -16.14 12.56 20.38
N GLN A 172 -15.04 13.11 20.89
CA GLN A 172 -14.79 14.52 21.10
C GLN A 172 -13.55 14.94 20.29
N GLY A 173 -13.55 16.13 19.73
CA GLY A 173 -12.50 16.64 18.85
C GLY A 173 -12.81 16.46 17.38
N ALA A 174 -13.34 15.31 16.97
CA ALA A 174 -13.86 15.06 15.64
C ALA A 174 -15.04 14.08 15.67
N GLU A 175 -16.03 14.30 14.81
CA GLU A 175 -17.10 13.34 14.52
C GLU A 175 -16.74 12.52 13.28
N TRP A 176 -17.16 11.25 13.26
CA TRP A 176 -16.95 10.40 12.10
C TRP A 176 -18.07 10.60 11.07
N SER A 177 -17.67 10.86 9.83
CA SER A 177 -18.52 10.78 8.66
C SER A 177 -17.70 10.38 7.43
N ALA A 178 -18.26 9.57 6.54
CA ALA A 178 -17.65 9.19 5.28
C ALA A 178 -18.72 8.99 4.20
N ALA A 179 -18.51 9.57 3.02
CA ALA A 179 -19.40 9.45 1.86
C ALA A 179 -20.88 9.74 2.14
N GLY A 180 -21.15 10.72 3.00
CA GLY A 180 -22.51 11.11 3.41
C GLY A 180 -23.11 10.24 4.52
N LEU A 181 -22.43 9.18 4.97
CA LEU A 181 -22.86 8.39 6.12
C LEU A 181 -22.38 9.04 7.42
N THR A 182 -23.24 8.93 8.44
CA THR A 182 -22.88 9.14 9.83
C THR A 182 -22.59 7.80 10.51
N ARG A 183 -21.99 7.82 11.68
CA ARG A 183 -21.75 6.60 12.47
C ARG A 183 -23.03 5.76 12.68
N ALA A 184 -24.17 6.42 12.93
CA ALA A 184 -25.45 5.74 13.18
C ALA A 184 -26.03 5.08 11.91
N SER A 185 -25.69 5.57 10.71
CA SER A 185 -26.19 5.04 9.43
C SER A 185 -25.23 4.11 8.73
N ALA A 186 -23.95 4.07 9.16
CA ALA A 186 -22.94 3.20 8.58
C ALA A 186 -23.08 1.76 9.09
N ARG A 187 -22.70 0.79 8.24
CA ARG A 187 -22.56 -0.60 8.69
C ARG A 187 -21.37 -0.73 9.63
N ILE A 188 -21.48 -1.64 10.61
CA ILE A 188 -20.39 -1.98 11.51
C ILE A 188 -19.51 -3.04 10.82
N VAL A 189 -18.20 -2.97 11.02
CA VAL A 189 -17.28 -4.04 10.63
C VAL A 189 -17.57 -5.31 11.41
N SER A 190 -17.28 -6.47 10.83
CA SER A 190 -17.51 -7.75 11.49
C SER A 190 -16.61 -7.92 12.73
N GLN A 191 -16.88 -8.97 13.51
CA GLN A 191 -16.10 -9.31 14.71
C GLN A 191 -15.17 -10.49 14.43
N ALA A 192 -13.96 -10.43 14.98
CA ALA A 192 -12.99 -11.51 14.98
C ALA A 192 -12.38 -11.64 16.38
N GLY A 193 -12.45 -12.84 16.98
CA GLY A 193 -11.90 -13.06 18.33
C GLY A 193 -12.51 -12.17 19.42
N GLY A 194 -13.75 -11.72 19.28
CA GLY A 194 -14.43 -10.85 20.25
C GLY A 194 -14.09 -9.35 20.14
N ALA A 195 -13.36 -8.96 19.12
CA ALA A 195 -13.04 -7.56 18.82
C ALA A 195 -13.44 -7.20 17.36
N ALA A 196 -13.54 -5.93 17.05
CA ALA A 196 -13.77 -5.48 15.69
C ALA A 196 -12.63 -5.97 14.78
N ALA A 197 -12.98 -6.57 13.63
CA ALA A 197 -12.01 -7.12 12.69
C ALA A 197 -11.12 -6.04 12.04
N TYR A 198 -11.63 -4.81 11.97
CA TYR A 198 -10.97 -3.61 11.44
C TYR A 198 -11.38 -2.39 12.26
N GLY A 199 -10.56 -1.35 12.25
CA GLY A 199 -10.87 -0.08 12.91
C GLY A 199 -11.77 0.88 12.11
N GLY A 200 -12.42 0.40 11.05
CA GLY A 200 -13.36 1.18 10.24
C GLY A 200 -12.71 1.98 9.09
N THR A 201 -13.56 2.69 8.36
CA THR A 201 -13.16 3.60 7.28
C THR A 201 -12.66 4.92 7.86
N PRO A 202 -11.57 5.52 7.37
CA PRO A 202 -11.16 6.86 7.75
C PRO A 202 -12.25 7.88 7.49
N SER A 203 -12.48 8.82 8.44
CA SER A 203 -13.43 9.91 8.19
C SER A 203 -12.95 10.81 7.05
N ASP A 204 -13.86 11.28 6.21
CA ASP A 204 -13.53 12.14 5.07
C ASP A 204 -12.72 13.37 5.48
N ALA A 205 -13.14 14.01 6.58
CA ALA A 205 -12.46 15.19 7.09
C ALA A 205 -11.03 14.91 7.56
N SER A 206 -10.76 13.73 8.13
CA SER A 206 -9.40 13.36 8.55
C SER A 206 -8.48 13.10 7.36
N VAL A 207 -9.00 12.47 6.30
CA VAL A 207 -8.27 12.26 5.04
C VAL A 207 -7.87 13.60 4.42
N VAL A 208 -8.81 14.55 4.32
CA VAL A 208 -8.55 15.91 3.80
C VAL A 208 -7.47 16.61 4.62
N ARG A 209 -7.55 16.53 5.96
CA ARG A 209 -6.56 17.15 6.85
C ARG A 209 -5.18 16.53 6.68
N LEU A 210 -5.11 15.19 6.60
CA LEU A 210 -3.80 14.52 6.44
C LEU A 210 -3.18 14.81 5.07
N ILE A 211 -3.95 14.85 3.97
CA ILE A 211 -3.42 15.24 2.65
C ILE A 211 -2.80 16.64 2.74
N ARG A 212 -3.49 17.61 3.31
CA ARG A 212 -2.97 18.98 3.50
C ARG A 212 -1.71 18.99 4.37
N HIS A 213 -1.74 18.29 5.50
CA HIS A 213 -0.62 18.20 6.43
C HIS A 213 0.63 17.58 5.77
N LEU A 214 0.47 16.55 4.93
CA LEU A 214 1.58 15.97 4.16
C LEU A 214 2.16 16.98 3.16
N LYS A 215 1.30 17.73 2.46
CA LYS A 215 1.72 18.79 1.53
C LYS A 215 2.44 19.93 2.24
N ASP A 216 1.95 20.36 3.39
CA ASP A 216 2.59 21.40 4.23
C ASP A 216 3.98 20.96 4.74
N ARG A 217 4.22 19.66 4.83
CA ARG A 217 5.53 19.08 5.13
C ARG A 217 6.46 18.99 3.91
N GLY A 218 6.02 19.47 2.74
CA GLY A 218 6.77 19.40 1.49
C GLY A 218 6.79 18.00 0.85
N LEU A 219 5.83 17.14 1.18
CA LEU A 219 5.72 15.78 0.63
C LEU A 219 4.73 15.73 -0.53
N GLU A 220 5.12 15.06 -1.61
CA GLU A 220 4.22 14.67 -2.68
C GLU A 220 3.27 13.58 -2.16
N VAL A 221 1.98 13.68 -2.49
CA VAL A 221 0.95 12.74 -2.03
C VAL A 221 0.38 11.95 -3.19
N VAL A 222 0.38 10.63 -3.08
CA VAL A 222 -0.36 9.72 -3.97
C VAL A 222 -1.50 9.12 -3.15
N LEU A 223 -2.76 9.38 -3.50
CA LEU A 223 -3.88 8.75 -2.82
C LEU A 223 -4.08 7.32 -3.35
N TYR A 224 -4.26 6.37 -2.42
CA TYR A 224 -4.31 4.96 -2.72
C TYR A 224 -5.54 4.30 -2.08
N PRO A 225 -6.71 4.31 -2.75
CA PRO A 225 -7.93 3.68 -2.26
C PRO A 225 -7.85 2.15 -2.32
N PHE A 226 -8.04 1.48 -1.17
CA PHE A 226 -8.08 0.03 -1.04
C PHE A 226 -9.53 -0.46 -0.85
N VAL A 227 -9.83 -1.62 -1.41
CA VAL A 227 -10.97 -2.44 -0.98
C VAL A 227 -10.44 -3.44 0.06
N MET A 228 -10.90 -3.31 1.31
CA MET A 228 -10.64 -4.29 2.36
C MET A 228 -11.81 -5.26 2.42
N MET A 229 -11.55 -6.57 2.47
CA MET A 229 -12.64 -7.56 2.47
C MET A 229 -13.08 -7.88 3.89
N ASP A 230 -14.29 -7.45 4.24
CA ASP A 230 -14.91 -7.72 5.55
C ASP A 230 -15.94 -8.85 5.41
N VAL A 231 -15.44 -10.03 5.12
CA VAL A 231 -16.16 -11.30 5.05
C VAL A 231 -15.86 -12.09 6.33
N ALA A 232 -16.81 -12.18 7.24
CA ALA A 232 -16.61 -12.88 8.52
C ALA A 232 -16.48 -14.40 8.32
N GLY A 233 -15.77 -15.07 9.24
CA GLY A 233 -15.52 -16.52 9.14
C GLY A 233 -16.75 -17.41 9.32
N ASP A 234 -17.82 -16.90 9.92
CA ASP A 234 -19.10 -17.58 10.14
C ASP A 234 -20.15 -17.31 9.04
N ASN A 235 -19.71 -16.76 7.89
CA ASN A 235 -20.60 -16.47 6.78
C ASN A 235 -21.09 -17.77 6.09
N ALA A 236 -22.30 -17.71 5.51
CA ALA A 236 -22.89 -18.82 4.74
C ALA A 236 -22.93 -18.54 3.22
N MET A 237 -22.26 -17.48 2.75
CA MET A 237 -22.26 -17.09 1.35
C MET A 237 -21.55 -18.14 0.49
N PRO A 238 -22.10 -18.51 -0.70
CA PRO A 238 -21.40 -19.43 -1.58
C PRO A 238 -20.03 -18.89 -2.01
N ASP A 239 -19.01 -19.73 -1.92
CA ASP A 239 -17.68 -19.39 -2.42
C ASP A 239 -17.66 -19.54 -3.96
N PRO A 240 -17.38 -18.47 -4.73
CA PRO A 240 -17.34 -18.56 -6.19
C PRO A 240 -16.28 -19.52 -6.72
N TRP A 241 -15.21 -19.75 -5.98
CA TRP A 241 -14.09 -20.60 -6.40
C TRP A 241 -14.34 -22.10 -6.16
N THR A 242 -14.98 -22.47 -5.07
CA THR A 242 -15.20 -23.86 -4.69
C THR A 242 -16.64 -24.31 -4.85
N GLY A 243 -17.60 -23.39 -4.72
CA GLY A 243 -19.03 -23.66 -4.67
C GLY A 243 -19.53 -24.14 -3.30
N ALA A 244 -18.64 -24.27 -2.34
CA ALA A 244 -19.00 -24.61 -0.97
C ALA A 244 -19.75 -23.47 -0.29
N PRO A 245 -20.61 -23.75 0.72
CA PRO A 245 -21.13 -22.71 1.60
C PRO A 245 -20.01 -22.17 2.49
N GLY A 246 -20.02 -20.87 2.73
CA GLY A 246 -18.99 -20.17 3.50
C GLY A 246 -17.79 -19.73 2.65
N GLN A 247 -17.73 -18.43 2.37
CA GLN A 247 -16.54 -17.82 1.75
C GLN A 247 -15.38 -17.78 2.75
N PRO A 248 -14.11 -17.81 2.28
CA PRO A 248 -12.94 -17.66 3.14
C PRO A 248 -13.01 -16.39 4.00
N ALA A 249 -12.56 -16.48 5.26
CA ALA A 249 -12.60 -15.37 6.20
C ALA A 249 -11.59 -14.28 5.80
N TYR A 250 -12.03 -13.03 5.76
CA TYR A 250 -11.20 -11.85 5.48
C TYR A 250 -10.24 -12.07 4.30
N PRO A 251 -10.77 -12.47 3.13
CA PRO A 251 -9.93 -12.83 1.99
C PRO A 251 -9.26 -11.61 1.37
N TRP A 252 -8.26 -11.84 0.55
CA TRP A 252 -7.67 -10.82 -0.30
C TRP A 252 -8.64 -10.38 -1.41
N ARG A 253 -8.70 -9.05 -1.70
CA ARG A 253 -9.55 -8.46 -2.75
C ARG A 253 -9.32 -9.04 -4.14
N GLY A 254 -8.12 -9.55 -4.41
CA GLY A 254 -7.79 -10.25 -5.66
C GLY A 254 -8.58 -11.53 -5.90
N ARG A 255 -9.32 -12.02 -4.91
CA ARG A 255 -10.22 -13.18 -5.06
C ARG A 255 -11.63 -12.81 -5.50
N ILE A 256 -12.01 -11.54 -5.57
CA ILE A 256 -13.31 -11.13 -6.12
C ILE A 256 -13.37 -11.56 -7.59
N THR A 257 -14.43 -12.27 -7.99
CA THR A 257 -14.55 -12.84 -9.34
C THR A 257 -16.01 -13.05 -9.74
N CYS A 258 -16.27 -13.54 -10.95
CA CYS A 258 -17.60 -13.99 -11.36
C CYS A 258 -18.01 -15.28 -10.60
N ASP A 259 -19.30 -15.56 -10.53
CA ASP A 259 -19.84 -16.75 -9.89
C ASP A 259 -20.72 -17.54 -10.88
N PRO A 260 -20.39 -18.81 -11.14
CA PRO A 260 -19.19 -19.55 -10.74
C PRO A 260 -17.89 -19.04 -11.37
N ALA A 261 -16.77 -19.11 -10.61
CA ALA A 261 -15.47 -18.60 -11.02
C ALA A 261 -14.90 -19.30 -12.27
N PRO A 262 -13.94 -18.69 -12.98
CA PRO A 262 -13.22 -19.34 -14.07
C PRO A 262 -12.65 -20.69 -13.65
N GLY A 263 -12.83 -21.72 -14.50
CA GLY A 263 -12.36 -23.09 -14.24
C GLY A 263 -13.33 -23.97 -13.45
N ARG A 264 -14.39 -23.42 -12.85
CA ARG A 264 -15.44 -24.23 -12.21
C ARG A 264 -16.44 -24.79 -13.22
N VAL A 265 -17.04 -25.93 -12.88
CA VAL A 265 -18.18 -26.47 -13.61
C VAL A 265 -19.33 -25.46 -13.60
N GLY A 266 -19.89 -25.16 -14.78
CA GLY A 266 -20.94 -24.15 -14.94
C GLY A 266 -20.48 -22.72 -14.87
N THR A 267 -19.17 -22.45 -14.96
CA THR A 267 -18.62 -21.09 -14.95
C THR A 267 -19.31 -20.20 -15.98
N VAL A 268 -19.54 -18.95 -15.59
CA VAL A 268 -20.02 -17.90 -16.48
C VAL A 268 -18.89 -17.16 -17.21
N ASP A 269 -17.61 -17.46 -16.90
CA ASP A 269 -16.47 -16.89 -17.61
C ASP A 269 -16.61 -17.09 -19.13
N ALA A 270 -16.21 -16.12 -19.91
CA ALA A 270 -16.37 -16.04 -21.35
C ALA A 270 -17.85 -16.00 -21.81
N SER A 271 -18.74 -15.40 -21.02
CA SER A 271 -20.14 -15.21 -21.37
C SER A 271 -20.65 -13.80 -21.03
N ALA A 272 -21.81 -13.42 -21.59
CA ALA A 272 -22.47 -12.16 -21.25
C ALA A 272 -22.87 -12.07 -19.76
N ALA A 273 -23.17 -13.21 -19.12
CA ALA A 273 -23.48 -13.23 -17.69
C ALA A 273 -22.29 -12.77 -16.83
N ALA A 274 -21.06 -13.10 -17.23
CA ALA A 274 -19.87 -12.59 -16.55
C ALA A 274 -19.75 -11.07 -16.69
N ALA A 275 -20.01 -10.50 -17.87
CA ALA A 275 -20.03 -9.05 -18.07
C ALA A 275 -21.03 -8.38 -17.11
N THR A 276 -22.26 -8.90 -17.02
CA THR A 276 -23.30 -8.36 -16.12
C THR A 276 -22.87 -8.37 -14.66
N GLN A 277 -22.19 -9.44 -14.20
CA GLN A 277 -21.70 -9.50 -12.83
C GLN A 277 -20.57 -8.49 -12.58
N ILE A 278 -19.65 -8.30 -13.54
CA ILE A 278 -18.59 -7.30 -13.47
C ILE A 278 -19.17 -5.88 -13.47
N GLU A 279 -20.16 -5.61 -14.33
CA GLU A 279 -20.84 -4.33 -14.39
C GLU A 279 -21.53 -4.00 -13.04
N ALA A 280 -22.15 -5.01 -12.40
CA ALA A 280 -22.75 -4.84 -11.08
C ALA A 280 -21.71 -4.45 -10.00
N PHE A 281 -20.52 -5.05 -10.00
CA PHE A 281 -19.44 -4.67 -9.08
C PHE A 281 -18.98 -3.23 -9.30
N PHE A 282 -18.77 -2.84 -10.57
CA PHE A 282 -18.34 -1.48 -10.88
C PHE A 282 -19.44 -0.46 -10.58
N GLY A 283 -20.70 -0.78 -10.85
CA GLY A 283 -21.83 0.13 -10.67
C GLY A 283 -21.93 1.21 -11.73
N THR A 284 -22.82 2.18 -11.51
CA THR A 284 -23.22 3.19 -12.48
C THR A 284 -22.90 4.63 -12.06
N ALA A 285 -22.34 4.82 -10.85
CA ALA A 285 -21.98 6.15 -10.34
C ALA A 285 -21.09 6.90 -11.35
N ALA A 286 -21.43 8.14 -11.63
CA ALA A 286 -20.75 9.01 -12.57
C ALA A 286 -20.07 10.19 -11.84
N ALA A 287 -19.05 10.79 -12.45
CA ALA A 287 -18.36 11.95 -11.87
C ALA A 287 -19.32 13.13 -11.57
N GLY A 288 -20.34 13.33 -12.41
CA GLY A 288 -21.34 14.38 -12.21
C GLY A 288 -22.32 14.17 -11.04
N ASP A 289 -22.32 12.99 -10.44
CA ASP A 289 -23.15 12.69 -9.27
C ASP A 289 -22.55 13.23 -7.95
N PHE A 290 -21.34 13.75 -8.01
CA PHE A 290 -20.62 14.27 -6.84
C PHE A 290 -20.47 15.79 -6.92
N ALA A 291 -20.56 16.44 -5.77
CA ALA A 291 -20.27 17.86 -5.63
C ALA A 291 -19.36 18.12 -4.43
N VAL A 292 -18.42 19.06 -4.60
CA VAL A 292 -17.53 19.51 -3.52
C VAL A 292 -17.98 20.89 -3.05
N ALA A 293 -18.33 21.00 -1.78
CA ALA A 293 -18.70 22.26 -1.16
C ALA A 293 -18.16 22.32 0.28
N SER A 294 -17.58 23.46 0.65
CA SER A 294 -17.05 23.71 2.00
C SER A 294 -16.07 22.61 2.51
N GLY A 295 -15.32 21.98 1.60
CA GLY A 295 -14.37 20.93 1.94
C GLY A 295 -14.99 19.54 2.19
N ALA A 296 -16.28 19.37 1.89
CA ALA A 296 -16.99 18.11 1.97
C ALA A 296 -17.47 17.64 0.58
N VAL A 297 -17.68 16.34 0.44
CA VAL A 297 -18.20 15.70 -0.78
C VAL A 297 -19.62 15.25 -0.53
N SER A 298 -20.55 15.65 -1.41
CA SER A 298 -21.93 15.14 -1.45
C SER A 298 -22.12 14.25 -2.68
N TYR A 299 -23.08 13.32 -2.60
CA TYR A 299 -23.43 12.38 -3.65
C TYR A 299 -24.94 12.39 -3.89
N SER A 300 -25.36 12.53 -5.14
CA SER A 300 -26.76 12.59 -5.59
C SER A 300 -27.09 11.59 -6.69
N GLY A 301 -26.19 10.65 -6.97
CA GLY A 301 -26.38 9.62 -7.99
C GLY A 301 -27.20 8.42 -7.52
N PRO A 302 -27.16 7.29 -8.26
CA PRO A 302 -27.87 6.07 -7.94
C PRO A 302 -27.62 5.57 -6.51
N ALA A 303 -28.64 5.00 -5.88
CA ALA A 303 -28.54 4.45 -4.52
C ALA A 303 -27.77 3.12 -4.53
N GLU A 304 -26.48 3.17 -4.78
CA GLU A 304 -25.60 2.01 -4.85
C GLU A 304 -24.35 2.19 -3.98
N TRP A 305 -23.73 1.08 -3.58
CA TRP A 305 -22.41 1.02 -2.98
C TRP A 305 -21.52 0.17 -3.86
N SER A 306 -20.81 0.83 -4.78
CA SER A 306 -20.07 0.19 -5.87
C SER A 306 -18.61 0.61 -5.90
N PHE A 307 -17.80 -0.08 -6.69
CA PHE A 307 -16.39 0.26 -6.86
C PHE A 307 -16.22 1.65 -7.49
N ARG A 308 -17.02 2.02 -8.50
CA ARG A 308 -16.96 3.35 -9.10
C ARG A 308 -17.28 4.46 -8.11
N ARG A 309 -18.36 4.26 -7.30
CA ARG A 309 -18.74 5.22 -6.24
C ARG A 309 -17.60 5.41 -5.24
N HIS A 310 -16.92 4.34 -4.84
CA HIS A 310 -15.75 4.38 -3.96
C HIS A 310 -14.63 5.25 -4.53
N ILE A 311 -14.19 4.96 -5.75
CA ILE A 311 -13.05 5.63 -6.37
C ILE A 311 -13.37 7.10 -6.71
N LEU A 312 -14.56 7.38 -7.25
CA LEU A 312 -15.00 8.75 -7.58
C LEU A 312 -15.20 9.60 -6.32
N HIS A 313 -15.70 9.01 -5.23
CA HIS A 313 -15.80 9.71 -3.94
C HIS A 313 -14.42 10.24 -3.50
N TYR A 314 -13.40 9.38 -3.51
CA TYR A 314 -12.05 9.81 -3.12
C TYR A 314 -11.40 10.78 -4.11
N ALA A 315 -11.73 10.71 -5.40
CA ALA A 315 -11.28 11.70 -6.37
C ALA A 315 -11.82 13.10 -6.05
N HIS A 316 -13.11 13.21 -5.67
CA HIS A 316 -13.70 14.48 -5.25
C HIS A 316 -13.20 14.92 -3.86
N LEU A 317 -12.91 13.97 -2.97
CA LEU A 317 -12.29 14.28 -1.68
C LEU A 317 -10.87 14.88 -1.86
N VAL A 318 -10.13 14.40 -2.85
CA VAL A 318 -8.85 14.98 -3.27
C VAL A 318 -9.03 16.43 -3.74
N GLN A 319 -10.07 16.74 -4.52
CA GLN A 319 -10.37 18.12 -4.89
C GLN A 319 -10.65 18.98 -3.65
N ALA A 320 -11.45 18.45 -2.69
CA ALA A 320 -11.71 19.12 -1.42
C ALA A 320 -10.43 19.39 -0.60
N ALA A 321 -9.43 18.53 -0.73
CA ALA A 321 -8.11 18.67 -0.08
C ALA A 321 -7.17 19.67 -0.80
N GLY A 322 -7.50 20.12 -2.02
CA GLY A 322 -6.67 20.99 -2.84
C GLY A 322 -5.72 20.23 -3.79
N GLY A 323 -6.07 18.97 -4.15
CA GLY A 323 -5.35 18.13 -5.10
C GLY A 323 -4.25 17.27 -4.49
N VAL A 324 -3.81 16.28 -5.24
CA VAL A 324 -2.66 15.38 -4.95
C VAL A 324 -1.79 15.21 -6.19
N ASP A 325 -0.57 14.69 -5.99
CA ASP A 325 0.41 14.48 -7.06
C ASP A 325 0.14 13.20 -7.85
N GLY A 326 -0.52 12.21 -7.24
CA GLY A 326 -0.92 10.98 -7.89
C GLY A 326 -2.17 10.34 -7.28
N PHE A 327 -2.82 9.47 -8.06
CA PHE A 327 -4.02 8.76 -7.67
C PHE A 327 -4.00 7.34 -8.23
N ILE A 328 -4.25 6.34 -7.40
CA ILE A 328 -4.33 4.93 -7.78
C ILE A 328 -5.81 4.55 -7.93
N ILE A 329 -6.20 4.09 -9.14
CA ILE A 329 -7.61 3.85 -9.47
C ILE A 329 -8.14 2.49 -9.02
N GLY A 330 -7.31 1.68 -8.42
CA GLY A 330 -7.62 0.34 -7.92
C GLY A 330 -6.35 -0.46 -7.74
N SER A 331 -6.43 -1.55 -7.02
CA SER A 331 -5.29 -2.36 -6.64
C SER A 331 -5.65 -3.84 -6.62
N GLU A 332 -4.82 -4.67 -7.30
CA GLU A 332 -4.80 -6.13 -7.18
C GLU A 332 -6.18 -6.77 -7.40
N LEU A 333 -6.87 -6.43 -8.47
CA LEU A 333 -8.17 -6.99 -8.81
C LEU A 333 -8.06 -8.19 -9.79
N VAL A 334 -7.03 -9.02 -9.64
CA VAL A 334 -6.66 -10.10 -10.56
C VAL A 334 -7.82 -11.07 -10.86
N GLY A 335 -8.64 -11.37 -9.87
CA GLY A 335 -9.82 -12.23 -10.03
C GLY A 335 -10.91 -11.63 -10.92
N LEU A 336 -10.93 -10.29 -11.08
CA LEU A 336 -11.83 -9.55 -11.94
C LEU A 336 -11.21 -9.27 -13.32
N THR A 337 -9.96 -8.82 -13.36
CA THR A 337 -9.28 -8.42 -14.60
C THR A 337 -9.00 -9.59 -15.53
N ARG A 338 -9.08 -10.83 -15.03
CA ARG A 338 -8.96 -12.08 -15.79
C ARG A 338 -10.30 -12.71 -16.19
N VAL A 339 -11.44 -12.21 -15.69
CA VAL A 339 -12.77 -12.66 -16.12
C VAL A 339 -13.06 -12.14 -17.52
N ARG A 340 -13.63 -13.00 -18.36
CA ARG A 340 -13.94 -12.72 -19.75
C ARG A 340 -15.45 -12.66 -19.98
N SER A 341 -15.89 -11.79 -20.89
CA SER A 341 -17.26 -11.81 -21.43
C SER A 341 -17.37 -12.58 -22.73
N ALA A 342 -16.25 -12.76 -23.43
CA ALA A 342 -16.06 -13.61 -24.61
C ALA A 342 -14.56 -13.92 -24.72
N ALA A 343 -14.17 -14.74 -25.70
CA ALA A 343 -12.77 -15.03 -25.96
C ALA A 343 -11.96 -13.74 -26.18
N GLY A 344 -10.98 -13.49 -25.31
CA GLY A 344 -10.10 -12.31 -25.38
C GLY A 344 -10.76 -10.96 -25.00
N ILE A 345 -11.98 -10.93 -24.45
CA ILE A 345 -12.66 -9.72 -24.03
C ILE A 345 -12.78 -9.68 -22.51
N TYR A 346 -12.19 -8.68 -21.87
CA TYR A 346 -12.07 -8.51 -20.42
C TYR A 346 -12.90 -7.30 -19.93
N PRO A 347 -14.14 -7.50 -19.46
CA PRO A 347 -15.08 -6.42 -19.13
C PRO A 347 -14.58 -5.53 -17.99
N ALA A 348 -13.89 -6.08 -16.98
CA ALA A 348 -13.35 -5.28 -15.88
C ALA A 348 -12.30 -4.26 -16.36
N VAL A 349 -11.48 -4.65 -17.34
CA VAL A 349 -10.47 -3.72 -17.91
C VAL A 349 -11.13 -2.59 -18.68
N ALA A 350 -12.20 -2.87 -19.43
CA ALA A 350 -12.98 -1.82 -20.08
C ALA A 350 -13.59 -0.83 -19.06
N GLN A 351 -14.13 -1.33 -17.94
CA GLN A 351 -14.64 -0.51 -16.85
C GLN A 351 -13.53 0.35 -16.21
N LEU A 352 -12.33 -0.21 -16.00
CA LEU A 352 -11.18 0.54 -15.49
C LEU A 352 -10.74 1.64 -16.47
N CYS A 353 -10.76 1.41 -17.78
CA CYS A 353 -10.46 2.42 -18.79
C CYS A 353 -11.47 3.58 -18.73
N THR A 354 -12.76 3.27 -18.62
CA THR A 354 -13.81 4.28 -18.46
C THR A 354 -13.61 5.08 -17.19
N LEU A 355 -13.36 4.40 -16.06
CA LEU A 355 -13.09 5.05 -14.78
C LEU A 355 -11.84 5.93 -14.82
N ALA A 356 -10.79 5.51 -15.52
CA ALA A 356 -9.58 6.32 -15.71
C ALA A 356 -9.87 7.62 -16.47
N ALA A 357 -10.72 7.57 -17.49
CA ALA A 357 -11.16 8.76 -18.22
C ALA A 357 -11.95 9.74 -17.34
N ASP A 358 -12.91 9.22 -16.55
CA ASP A 358 -13.68 10.02 -15.60
C ASP A 358 -12.78 10.68 -14.56
N LEU A 359 -11.82 9.92 -14.02
CA LEU A 359 -10.86 10.45 -13.04
C LEU A 359 -9.95 11.51 -13.64
N ARG A 360 -9.54 11.36 -14.89
CA ARG A 360 -8.76 12.40 -15.59
C ARG A 360 -9.56 13.69 -15.72
N ALA A 361 -10.87 13.60 -16.00
CA ALA A 361 -11.75 14.76 -16.05
C ALA A 361 -11.90 15.44 -14.68
N VAL A 362 -12.01 14.66 -13.60
CA VAL A 362 -12.13 15.16 -12.23
C VAL A 362 -10.81 15.74 -11.71
N LEU A 363 -9.70 15.02 -11.84
CA LEU A 363 -8.42 15.34 -11.21
C LEU A 363 -7.54 16.29 -12.05
N GLY A 364 -7.86 16.44 -13.33
CA GLY A 364 -7.08 17.27 -14.25
C GLY A 364 -5.75 16.63 -14.69
N PRO A 365 -4.98 17.31 -15.55
CA PRO A 365 -3.77 16.77 -16.17
C PRO A 365 -2.55 16.71 -15.24
N ALA A 366 -2.55 17.47 -14.13
CA ALA A 366 -1.41 17.55 -13.22
C ALA A 366 -1.27 16.29 -12.35
N THR A 367 -2.39 15.70 -11.92
CA THR A 367 -2.39 14.47 -11.09
C THR A 367 -2.02 13.27 -11.94
N LYS A 368 -1.03 12.49 -11.50
CA LYS A 368 -0.65 11.24 -12.16
C LYS A 368 -1.61 10.12 -11.77
N ILE A 369 -2.09 9.38 -12.75
CA ILE A 369 -3.06 8.29 -12.57
C ILE A 369 -2.41 6.95 -12.94
N ALA A 370 -2.55 5.94 -12.06
CA ALA A 370 -2.11 4.58 -12.29
C ALA A 370 -3.09 3.57 -11.68
N TYR A 371 -3.05 2.34 -12.14
CA TYR A 371 -3.63 1.16 -11.50
C TYR A 371 -2.48 0.36 -10.89
N ALA A 372 -2.67 -0.21 -9.71
CA ALA A 372 -1.66 -1.02 -9.02
C ALA A 372 -2.00 -2.51 -9.20
N ALA A 373 -1.42 -3.13 -10.20
CA ALA A 373 -1.61 -4.56 -10.45
C ALA A 373 -0.78 -5.42 -9.49
N ASP A 374 -1.30 -6.56 -9.06
CA ASP A 374 -0.48 -7.60 -8.43
C ASP A 374 0.67 -8.02 -9.36
N TRP A 375 1.81 -8.42 -8.78
CA TRP A 375 2.99 -8.82 -9.56
C TRP A 375 2.77 -10.02 -10.47
N THR A 376 1.69 -10.78 -10.27
CA THR A 376 1.25 -11.86 -11.18
C THR A 376 0.18 -11.39 -12.16
N GLU A 377 -0.39 -10.19 -11.99
CA GLU A 377 -1.53 -9.67 -12.77
C GLU A 377 -1.10 -8.79 -13.96
N TYR A 378 -0.06 -7.97 -13.78
CA TYR A 378 0.31 -6.88 -14.71
C TYR A 378 0.64 -7.35 -16.12
N GLY A 379 1.04 -8.61 -16.28
CA GLY A 379 1.57 -9.20 -17.52
C GLY A 379 0.57 -10.10 -18.25
N ALA A 380 1.06 -11.23 -18.74
CA ALA A 380 0.26 -12.15 -19.52
C ALA A 380 -0.73 -12.98 -18.69
N HIS A 381 -1.93 -13.17 -19.21
CA HIS A 381 -2.88 -14.19 -18.79
C HIS A 381 -2.65 -15.44 -19.65
N VAL A 382 -1.92 -16.39 -19.09
CA VAL A 382 -1.55 -17.65 -19.76
C VAL A 382 -2.57 -18.73 -19.43
N ARG A 383 -3.08 -19.41 -20.46
CA ARG A 383 -4.05 -20.50 -20.35
C ARG A 383 -3.64 -21.68 -21.23
N ASP A 384 -4.26 -22.81 -20.98
CA ASP A 384 -4.13 -24.03 -21.79
C ASP A 384 -2.66 -24.42 -22.04
N GLY A 385 -1.85 -24.36 -20.97
CA GLY A 385 -0.42 -24.70 -21.05
C GLY A 385 0.41 -23.77 -21.94
N GLY A 386 -0.06 -22.52 -22.18
CA GLY A 386 0.61 -21.55 -23.06
C GLY A 386 0.06 -21.50 -24.47
N ALA A 387 -0.95 -22.33 -24.79
CA ALA A 387 -1.63 -22.28 -26.09
C ALA A 387 -2.52 -21.03 -26.24
N GLU A 388 -3.01 -20.46 -25.15
CA GLU A 388 -3.65 -19.14 -25.12
C GLU A 388 -2.83 -18.19 -24.25
N VAL A 389 -2.39 -17.07 -24.84
CA VAL A 389 -1.68 -15.98 -24.17
C VAL A 389 -2.39 -14.67 -24.50
N ARG A 390 -2.85 -13.97 -23.49
CA ARG A 390 -3.49 -12.66 -23.60
C ARG A 390 -2.80 -11.65 -22.68
N PHE A 391 -2.96 -10.38 -22.98
CA PHE A 391 -2.48 -9.27 -22.14
C PHE A 391 -3.67 -8.39 -21.73
N PRO A 392 -4.45 -8.82 -20.73
CA PRO A 392 -5.73 -8.17 -20.38
C PRO A 392 -5.61 -6.69 -20.08
N LEU A 393 -4.55 -6.29 -19.39
CA LEU A 393 -4.35 -4.92 -18.91
C LEU A 393 -3.71 -3.98 -19.96
N ASP A 394 -3.29 -4.47 -21.13
CA ASP A 394 -2.67 -3.62 -22.16
C ASP A 394 -3.57 -2.47 -22.64
N PRO A 395 -4.90 -2.63 -22.80
CA PRO A 395 -5.79 -1.50 -23.10
C PRO A 395 -5.74 -0.41 -22.00
N LEU A 396 -5.65 -0.81 -20.73
CA LEU A 396 -5.53 0.12 -19.61
C LEU A 396 -4.14 0.78 -19.59
N TRP A 397 -3.07 -0.01 -19.75
CA TRP A 397 -1.71 0.51 -19.80
C TRP A 397 -1.49 1.51 -20.93
N SER A 398 -2.15 1.31 -22.06
CA SER A 398 -2.08 2.18 -23.24
C SER A 398 -3.06 3.36 -23.18
N HIS A 399 -4.00 3.35 -22.21
CA HIS A 399 -5.02 4.38 -22.11
C HIS A 399 -4.42 5.77 -21.83
N ALA A 400 -4.94 6.81 -22.53
CA ALA A 400 -4.40 8.16 -22.44
C ALA A 400 -4.50 8.78 -21.04
N ALA A 401 -5.49 8.37 -20.25
CA ALA A 401 -5.66 8.86 -18.87
C ALA A 401 -4.70 8.19 -17.85
N ILE A 402 -4.04 7.11 -18.21
CA ILE A 402 -3.07 6.42 -17.35
C ILE A 402 -1.67 6.97 -17.61
N ASP A 403 -0.95 7.34 -16.56
CA ASP A 403 0.41 7.92 -16.66
C ASP A 403 1.53 6.91 -16.41
N ALA A 404 1.25 5.83 -15.67
CA ALA A 404 2.24 4.82 -15.30
C ALA A 404 1.61 3.43 -15.17
N VAL A 405 2.43 2.40 -15.39
CA VAL A 405 2.10 1.02 -15.02
C VAL A 405 2.43 0.84 -13.55
N GLY A 406 1.41 0.67 -12.70
CA GLY A 406 1.60 0.41 -11.28
C GLY A 406 1.69 -1.10 -11.02
N ILE A 407 2.63 -1.53 -10.18
CA ILE A 407 2.81 -2.92 -9.81
C ILE A 407 3.08 -3.02 -8.31
N ASP A 408 2.28 -3.82 -7.60
CA ASP A 408 2.54 -4.26 -6.24
C ASP A 408 3.48 -5.45 -6.33
N PHE A 409 4.78 -5.20 -6.09
CA PHE A 409 5.85 -6.10 -6.52
C PHE A 409 6.44 -6.87 -5.34
N TYR A 410 5.92 -8.08 -5.11
CA TYR A 410 6.30 -8.97 -4.01
C TYR A 410 6.74 -10.37 -4.45
N PRO A 411 7.50 -10.55 -5.54
CA PRO A 411 7.93 -11.88 -5.96
C PRO A 411 8.96 -12.48 -5.01
N PRO A 412 9.11 -13.82 -4.95
CA PRO A 412 10.17 -14.47 -4.22
C PRO A 412 11.56 -14.01 -4.68
N ILE A 413 12.44 -13.63 -3.75
CA ILE A 413 13.83 -13.24 -4.01
C ILE A 413 14.84 -14.13 -3.26
N ALA A 414 14.39 -15.26 -2.73
CA ALA A 414 15.18 -16.33 -2.17
C ALA A 414 14.40 -17.65 -2.25
N ASP A 415 15.11 -18.78 -2.11
CA ASP A 415 14.53 -20.10 -1.89
C ASP A 415 15.35 -20.82 -0.81
N TRP A 416 15.61 -20.08 0.28
CA TRP A 416 16.49 -20.52 1.36
C TRP A 416 15.80 -21.54 2.26
N ARG A 417 16.56 -22.55 2.72
CA ARG A 417 16.11 -23.61 3.60
C ARG A 417 17.04 -23.77 4.79
N ASP A 418 16.58 -24.44 5.83
CA ASP A 418 17.44 -24.88 6.92
C ASP A 418 18.22 -26.14 6.53
N GLY A 419 19.37 -26.35 7.18
CA GLY A 419 20.21 -27.51 6.93
C GLY A 419 21.36 -27.25 5.93
N ALA A 420 22.07 -28.32 5.62
CA ALA A 420 23.29 -28.27 4.80
C ALA A 420 23.10 -28.79 3.37
N ASP A 421 21.88 -29.18 2.98
CA ASP A 421 21.61 -29.92 1.75
C ASP A 421 20.57 -29.24 0.85
N HIS A 422 20.59 -27.90 0.74
CA HIS A 422 19.68 -27.21 -0.16
C HIS A 422 20.44 -26.52 -1.31
N ALA A 423 19.75 -26.33 -2.44
CA ALA A 423 20.34 -25.87 -3.69
C ALA A 423 21.01 -24.48 -3.58
N ASP A 424 20.46 -23.56 -2.79
CA ASP A 424 20.97 -22.19 -2.70
C ASP A 424 22.27 -22.06 -1.87
N LEU A 425 22.68 -23.11 -1.14
CA LEU A 425 24.00 -23.17 -0.51
C LEU A 425 25.17 -23.19 -1.52
N ALA A 426 24.92 -23.60 -2.76
CA ALA A 426 25.90 -23.50 -3.83
C ALA A 426 26.18 -22.05 -4.25
N GLU A 427 25.25 -21.13 -3.97
CA GLU A 427 25.31 -19.73 -4.40
C GLU A 427 25.68 -18.77 -3.27
N ALA A 428 25.30 -19.08 -2.03
CA ALA A 428 25.51 -18.21 -0.87
C ALA A 428 25.71 -19.01 0.42
N ARG A 429 26.27 -18.35 1.43
CA ARG A 429 26.49 -18.95 2.76
C ARG A 429 25.46 -18.54 3.79
N SER A 430 24.57 -17.60 3.44
CA SER A 430 23.58 -17.03 4.35
C SER A 430 22.38 -16.49 3.57
N PRO A 431 21.14 -16.58 4.10
CA PRO A 431 19.97 -15.94 3.50
C PRO A 431 20.09 -14.41 3.42
N HIS A 432 21.00 -13.82 4.21
CA HIS A 432 21.23 -12.38 4.25
C HIS A 432 22.33 -11.91 3.27
N ASP A 433 22.90 -12.82 2.48
CA ASP A 433 23.92 -12.46 1.50
C ASP A 433 23.36 -11.50 0.46
N LEU A 434 23.95 -10.29 0.40
CA LEU A 434 23.41 -9.22 -0.44
C LEU A 434 23.60 -9.47 -1.94
N ASP A 435 24.64 -10.16 -2.33
CA ASP A 435 24.91 -10.45 -3.76
C ASP A 435 23.99 -11.58 -4.23
N TYR A 436 23.71 -12.58 -3.39
CA TYR A 436 22.70 -13.59 -3.63
C TYR A 436 21.30 -12.97 -3.79
N LEU A 437 20.84 -12.16 -2.82
CA LEU A 437 19.53 -11.51 -2.88
C LEU A 437 19.42 -10.58 -4.10
N ARG A 438 20.51 -9.88 -4.44
CA ARG A 438 20.55 -9.03 -5.63
C ARG A 438 20.42 -9.83 -6.93
N ALA A 439 21.12 -10.95 -7.06
CA ALA A 439 21.03 -11.82 -8.23
C ALA A 439 19.59 -12.35 -8.41
N ARG A 440 18.88 -12.58 -7.30
CA ARG A 440 17.52 -13.12 -7.29
C ARG A 440 16.43 -12.07 -7.57
N VAL A 441 16.73 -10.77 -7.61
CA VAL A 441 15.75 -9.74 -8.03
C VAL A 441 15.31 -9.92 -9.48
N ALA A 442 16.24 -10.29 -10.37
CA ALA A 442 15.99 -10.64 -11.77
C ALA A 442 16.58 -12.02 -12.08
N GLY A 443 16.26 -12.99 -11.26
CA GLY A 443 16.67 -14.38 -11.34
C GLY A 443 15.88 -15.26 -10.37
N GLY A 444 16.10 -16.57 -10.41
CA GLY A 444 15.47 -17.54 -9.50
C GLY A 444 14.00 -17.81 -9.83
N GLU A 445 13.19 -18.09 -8.78
CA GLU A 445 11.77 -18.38 -8.92
C GLU A 445 11.03 -17.23 -9.63
N ALA A 446 10.10 -17.59 -10.51
CA ALA A 446 9.32 -16.70 -11.39
C ALA A 446 10.17 -15.89 -12.40
N PHE A 447 11.45 -16.24 -12.59
CA PHE A 447 12.31 -15.71 -13.64
C PHE A 447 13.02 -16.85 -14.42
N ASP A 448 13.87 -17.63 -13.73
CA ASP A 448 14.60 -18.74 -14.37
C ASP A 448 13.78 -20.03 -14.34
N TRP A 449 13.01 -20.22 -13.27
CA TRP A 449 12.29 -21.45 -12.99
C TRP A 449 11.05 -21.20 -12.14
N TYR A 450 10.22 -22.23 -12.02
CA TYR A 450 9.04 -22.28 -11.13
C TYR A 450 8.91 -23.69 -10.52
N TYR A 451 8.08 -23.83 -9.50
CA TYR A 451 7.67 -25.12 -8.97
C TYR A 451 6.34 -25.55 -9.56
N ALA A 452 6.32 -26.73 -10.21
CA ALA A 452 5.11 -27.26 -10.84
C ALA A 452 4.10 -27.80 -9.80
N SER A 453 4.58 -28.14 -8.61
CA SER A 453 3.76 -28.62 -7.49
C SER A 453 4.38 -28.25 -6.14
N GLU A 454 3.61 -28.38 -5.06
CA GLU A 454 4.13 -28.23 -3.70
C GLU A 454 5.15 -29.35 -3.36
N ALA A 455 4.98 -30.56 -3.89
CA ALA A 455 5.96 -31.63 -3.72
C ALA A 455 7.32 -31.26 -4.37
N ASP A 456 7.28 -30.64 -5.56
CA ASP A 456 8.50 -30.12 -6.21
C ASP A 456 9.15 -29.01 -5.40
N ARG A 457 8.35 -28.12 -4.79
CA ARG A 457 8.85 -27.09 -3.87
C ARG A 457 9.55 -27.71 -2.65
N GLN A 458 8.96 -28.72 -2.05
CA GLN A 458 9.58 -29.42 -0.93
C GLN A 458 10.91 -30.10 -1.33
N ALA A 459 10.96 -30.71 -2.52
CA ALA A 459 12.14 -31.39 -3.04
C ALA A 459 13.15 -30.47 -3.73
N GLN A 460 12.87 -29.17 -3.87
CA GLN A 460 13.61 -28.21 -4.72
C GLN A 460 13.78 -28.68 -6.18
N THR A 461 12.79 -29.37 -6.73
CA THR A 461 12.76 -29.78 -8.15
C THR A 461 12.31 -28.60 -9.00
N ARG A 462 13.24 -27.82 -9.49
CA ARG A 462 13.00 -26.57 -10.23
C ARG A 462 12.73 -26.84 -11.70
N THR A 463 11.58 -26.38 -12.21
CA THR A 463 11.20 -26.47 -13.63
C THR A 463 11.61 -25.19 -14.35
N PRO A 464 12.50 -25.24 -15.39
CA PRO A 464 12.91 -24.05 -16.12
C PRO A 464 11.75 -23.35 -16.82
N ILE A 465 11.73 -22.01 -16.81
CA ILE A 465 10.81 -21.18 -17.58
C ILE A 465 11.38 -20.98 -18.99
N ALA A 466 10.71 -21.53 -19.98
CA ALA A 466 11.08 -21.45 -21.39
C ALA A 466 9.85 -21.14 -22.26
N ASP A 467 10.08 -20.61 -23.45
CA ASP A 467 9.01 -20.32 -24.43
C ASP A 467 9.32 -20.99 -25.78
N GLY A 468 9.71 -22.22 -25.76
CA GLY A 468 9.82 -23.07 -26.94
C GLY A 468 10.18 -22.34 -28.25
N ALA A 469 9.30 -22.43 -29.22
CA ALA A 469 9.52 -21.93 -30.59
C ALA A 469 9.61 -20.39 -30.70
N TYR A 470 9.00 -19.64 -29.79
CA TYR A 470 8.96 -18.18 -29.88
C TYR A 470 10.11 -17.47 -29.18
N ALA A 471 10.84 -18.18 -28.29
CA ALA A 471 11.99 -17.64 -27.54
C ALA A 471 11.68 -16.32 -26.80
N LYS A 472 10.44 -16.19 -26.27
CA LYS A 472 9.96 -15.02 -25.50
C LYS A 472 9.65 -15.43 -24.06
N PRO A 473 10.61 -15.92 -23.26
CA PRO A 473 10.35 -16.47 -21.92
C PRO A 473 9.76 -15.43 -20.97
N TRP A 474 9.99 -14.12 -21.21
CA TRP A 474 9.41 -13.03 -20.44
C TRP A 474 7.88 -13.08 -20.35
N VAL A 475 7.19 -13.71 -21.31
CA VAL A 475 5.72 -13.92 -21.29
C VAL A 475 5.28 -14.72 -20.06
N PHE A 476 6.12 -15.65 -19.60
CA PHE A 476 5.87 -16.56 -18.48
C PHE A 476 6.60 -16.15 -17.19
N ARG A 477 7.36 -15.07 -17.23
CA ARG A 477 8.23 -14.60 -16.14
C ARG A 477 7.63 -13.41 -15.43
N ALA A 478 6.90 -13.63 -14.34
CA ALA A 478 6.30 -12.55 -13.57
C ALA A 478 7.33 -11.54 -12.98
N LYS A 479 8.62 -11.90 -12.93
CA LYS A 479 9.72 -11.03 -12.48
C LYS A 479 10.43 -10.29 -13.61
N ASP A 480 10.21 -10.66 -14.87
CA ASP A 480 10.92 -10.06 -16.00
C ASP A 480 10.26 -8.75 -16.45
N LEU A 481 10.27 -7.76 -15.56
CA LEU A 481 9.73 -6.42 -15.84
C LEU A 481 10.40 -5.77 -17.07
N VAL A 482 11.70 -6.03 -17.27
CA VAL A 482 12.45 -5.43 -18.39
C VAL A 482 12.05 -6.06 -19.72
N GLY A 483 11.96 -7.39 -19.77
CA GLY A 483 11.52 -8.12 -20.96
C GLY A 483 10.09 -7.74 -21.35
N TRP A 484 9.16 -7.75 -20.41
CA TRP A 484 7.78 -7.34 -20.61
C TRP A 484 7.69 -5.88 -21.09
N TRP A 485 8.30 -4.95 -20.37
CA TRP A 485 8.20 -3.52 -20.65
C TRP A 485 8.82 -3.10 -22.00
N SER A 486 9.89 -3.77 -22.42
CA SER A 486 10.66 -3.40 -23.60
C SER A 486 10.25 -4.14 -24.89
N SER A 487 9.32 -5.10 -24.78
CA SER A 487 8.88 -5.94 -25.91
C SER A 487 7.49 -5.54 -26.41
N PRO A 488 7.17 -5.75 -27.70
CA PRO A 488 5.81 -5.73 -28.19
C PRO A 488 5.06 -6.95 -27.63
N HIS A 489 3.81 -6.75 -27.19
CA HIS A 489 2.97 -7.85 -26.70
C HIS A 489 2.16 -8.44 -27.85
N ILE A 490 2.32 -9.73 -28.06
CA ILE A 490 1.65 -10.48 -29.13
C ILE A 490 0.82 -11.59 -28.49
N GLU A 491 -0.47 -11.55 -28.74
CA GLU A 491 -1.41 -12.58 -28.27
C GLU A 491 -1.20 -13.89 -28.98
N ARG A 492 -1.53 -15.00 -28.31
CA ARG A 492 -1.52 -16.36 -28.89
C ARG A 492 -2.88 -17.00 -28.77
N VAL A 493 -3.28 -17.70 -29.83
CA VAL A 493 -4.50 -18.53 -29.89
C VAL A 493 -4.15 -19.84 -30.53
N GLY A 494 -4.47 -20.95 -29.87
CA GLY A 494 -4.10 -22.28 -30.35
C GLY A 494 -2.60 -22.51 -30.52
N GLY A 495 -1.78 -21.85 -29.70
CA GLY A 495 -0.33 -21.93 -29.74
C GLY A 495 0.34 -21.04 -30.82
N LEU A 496 -0.45 -20.29 -31.60
CA LEU A 496 0.06 -19.42 -32.66
C LEU A 496 -0.05 -17.94 -32.27
N GLU A 497 0.98 -17.15 -32.57
CA GLU A 497 0.92 -15.70 -32.47
C GLU A 497 -0.09 -15.12 -33.45
N THR A 498 -0.96 -14.21 -32.99
CA THR A 498 -2.10 -13.71 -33.78
C THR A 498 -2.05 -12.20 -33.91
N ALA A 499 -2.29 -11.45 -32.84
CA ALA A 499 -2.43 -10.00 -32.86
C ALA A 499 -1.46 -9.32 -31.91
N THR A 500 -0.88 -8.21 -32.33
CA THR A 500 -0.17 -7.28 -31.43
C THR A 500 -1.21 -6.46 -30.67
N THR A 501 -0.99 -6.29 -29.36
CA THR A 501 -1.89 -5.52 -28.51
C THR A 501 -1.69 -4.00 -28.68
N ALA A 502 -2.44 -3.21 -27.91
CA ALA A 502 -2.30 -1.74 -27.89
C ALA A 502 -1.01 -1.27 -27.19
N TRP A 503 -0.28 -2.15 -26.48
CA TRP A 503 0.94 -1.79 -25.79
C TRP A 503 2.05 -1.39 -26.75
N SER A 504 2.66 -0.25 -26.50
CA SER A 504 3.90 0.18 -27.16
C SER A 504 5.08 0.03 -26.19
N PRO A 505 6.16 -0.64 -26.60
CA PRO A 505 7.31 -0.86 -25.73
C PRO A 505 7.83 0.45 -25.10
N ARG A 506 8.04 0.42 -23.78
CA ARG A 506 8.56 1.57 -23.02
C ARG A 506 7.69 2.84 -23.05
N ALA A 507 6.42 2.75 -23.44
CA ALA A 507 5.55 3.92 -23.60
C ALA A 507 5.28 4.64 -22.27
N LYS A 508 5.25 3.91 -21.16
CA LYS A 508 4.97 4.46 -19.84
C LYS A 508 5.97 3.98 -18.79
N PRO A 509 6.28 4.81 -17.77
CA PRO A 509 7.12 4.38 -16.66
C PRO A 509 6.42 3.29 -15.84
N ILE A 510 7.21 2.42 -15.21
CA ILE A 510 6.74 1.50 -14.19
C ILE A 510 6.86 2.17 -12.82
N TRP A 511 5.80 2.13 -12.04
CA TRP A 511 5.78 2.45 -10.63
C TRP A 511 5.66 1.16 -9.82
N LEU A 512 6.62 0.89 -8.96
CA LEU A 512 6.43 -0.10 -7.91
C LEU A 512 5.57 0.57 -6.84
N THR A 513 4.26 0.33 -6.90
CA THR A 513 3.27 0.94 -6.03
C THR A 513 3.35 0.38 -4.62
N GLU A 514 3.71 -0.89 -4.51
CA GLU A 514 4.17 -1.52 -3.28
C GLU A 514 5.40 -2.38 -3.55
N ILE A 515 6.31 -2.45 -2.57
CA ILE A 515 7.46 -3.35 -2.53
C ILE A 515 7.92 -3.51 -1.08
N GLY A 516 8.25 -4.71 -0.67
CA GLY A 516 8.74 -4.97 0.68
C GLY A 516 9.09 -6.43 0.90
N VAL A 517 9.66 -6.70 2.06
CA VAL A 517 9.93 -8.04 2.58
C VAL A 517 9.55 -8.04 4.06
N PRO A 518 8.80 -9.03 4.56
CA PRO A 518 8.45 -9.09 5.98
C PRO A 518 9.70 -9.29 6.85
N ALA A 519 9.71 -8.66 8.04
CA ALA A 519 10.79 -8.79 9.02
C ALA A 519 10.70 -10.14 9.78
N VAL A 520 10.69 -11.23 9.03
CA VAL A 520 10.51 -12.60 9.52
C VAL A 520 11.58 -13.49 8.91
N ASP A 521 12.04 -14.49 9.65
CA ASP A 521 12.94 -15.53 9.16
C ASP A 521 12.55 -15.98 7.75
N LYS A 522 13.51 -16.01 6.83
CA LYS A 522 13.29 -16.34 5.41
C LYS A 522 12.20 -15.49 4.71
N GLY A 523 11.99 -14.25 5.17
CA GLY A 523 11.02 -13.33 4.56
C GLY A 523 11.17 -13.15 3.05
N ALA A 524 12.39 -13.28 2.54
CA ALA A 524 12.71 -13.19 1.11
C ALA A 524 12.19 -14.38 0.27
N ASN A 525 11.82 -15.52 0.88
CA ASN A 525 11.23 -16.66 0.18
C ASN A 525 9.77 -16.40 -0.24
N GLY A 526 9.07 -15.52 0.47
CA GLY A 526 7.69 -15.18 0.18
C GLY A 526 7.37 -13.76 0.65
N PRO A 527 7.84 -12.74 -0.06
CA PRO A 527 7.61 -11.35 0.31
C PRO A 527 6.14 -10.94 0.36
N ASN A 528 5.28 -11.65 -0.35
CA ASN A 528 3.84 -11.40 -0.47
C ASN A 528 3.00 -11.95 0.68
N VAL A 529 3.57 -12.74 1.60
CA VAL A 529 2.81 -13.36 2.69
C VAL A 529 3.10 -12.69 4.04
N PHE A 530 2.09 -12.67 4.91
CA PHE A 530 2.19 -12.14 6.26
C PHE A 530 1.21 -12.86 7.21
N PRO A 531 1.53 -12.99 8.50
CA PRO A 531 0.60 -13.54 9.46
C PRO A 531 -0.51 -12.52 9.79
N ASP A 532 -1.75 -12.91 9.58
CA ASP A 532 -2.96 -12.24 10.04
C ASP A 532 -3.97 -13.30 10.53
N PRO A 533 -4.00 -13.62 11.83
CA PRO A 533 -4.74 -14.76 12.35
C PRO A 533 -6.23 -14.79 12.01
N LYS A 534 -6.84 -13.66 11.69
CA LYS A 534 -8.24 -13.60 11.25
C LYS A 534 -8.44 -13.97 9.79
N SER A 535 -7.43 -13.77 8.94
CA SER A 535 -7.53 -13.90 7.49
C SER A 535 -7.23 -15.33 7.01
N SER A 536 -7.99 -15.78 6.03
CA SER A 536 -7.71 -17.01 5.29
C SER A 536 -6.41 -16.95 4.47
N GLU A 537 -5.89 -15.74 4.21
CA GLU A 537 -4.61 -15.52 3.55
C GLU A 537 -3.41 -15.52 4.52
N SER A 538 -3.68 -15.74 5.84
CA SER A 538 -2.64 -15.74 6.85
C SER A 538 -1.60 -16.83 6.57
N ALA A 539 -0.36 -16.42 6.36
CA ALA A 539 0.75 -17.32 6.09
C ALA A 539 2.06 -16.74 6.61
N ILE A 540 3.04 -17.62 6.77
CA ILE A 540 4.44 -17.23 6.95
C ILE A 540 5.22 -17.62 5.67
N PRO A 541 6.35 -16.97 5.40
CA PRO A 541 7.17 -17.31 4.23
C PRO A 541 7.52 -18.80 4.19
N PRO A 542 7.59 -19.42 3.01
CA PRO A 542 7.93 -20.83 2.88
C PRO A 542 9.21 -21.19 3.66
N PHE A 543 9.17 -22.30 4.40
CA PHE A 543 10.25 -22.81 5.26
C PHE A 543 10.67 -21.90 6.43
N SER A 544 9.93 -20.83 6.70
CA SER A 544 10.17 -19.94 7.84
C SER A 544 9.77 -20.58 9.16
N GLY A 545 10.58 -20.33 10.21
CA GLY A 545 10.21 -20.62 11.59
C GLY A 545 9.35 -19.54 12.25
N GLY A 546 9.02 -18.45 11.56
CA GLY A 546 8.18 -17.35 12.05
C GLY A 546 8.89 -16.39 13.02
N SER A 547 10.18 -16.59 13.31
CA SER A 547 10.94 -15.70 14.19
C SER A 547 11.23 -14.34 13.51
N ARG A 548 11.37 -13.29 14.32
CA ARG A 548 11.70 -11.94 13.82
C ARG A 548 13.09 -11.90 13.21
N ASP A 549 13.20 -11.30 12.02
CA ASP A 549 14.44 -11.07 11.30
C ASP A 549 14.44 -9.69 10.61
N ASP A 550 14.97 -8.68 11.28
CA ASP A 550 15.06 -7.32 10.74
C ASP A 550 16.13 -7.20 9.63
N LEU A 551 17.11 -8.10 9.61
CA LEU A 551 18.17 -8.08 8.58
C LEU A 551 17.62 -8.50 7.24
N ILE A 552 16.79 -9.55 7.17
CA ILE A 552 16.20 -10.01 5.91
C ILE A 552 15.26 -8.95 5.31
N GLN A 553 14.59 -8.14 6.13
CA GLN A 553 13.78 -7.02 5.65
C GLN A 553 14.64 -5.91 5.04
N SER A 554 15.78 -5.59 5.66
CA SER A 554 16.62 -4.47 5.25
C SER A 554 17.58 -4.82 4.11
N ALA A 555 18.00 -6.06 3.98
CA ALA A 555 19.00 -6.50 3.01
C ALA A 555 18.56 -6.33 1.55
N PRO A 556 17.36 -6.79 1.12
CA PRO A 556 16.88 -6.56 -0.24
C PRO A 556 16.70 -5.08 -0.55
N SER A 557 16.20 -4.29 0.41
CA SER A 557 15.99 -2.86 0.25
C SER A 557 17.31 -2.09 0.02
N LYS A 558 18.41 -2.49 0.64
CA LYS A 558 19.74 -1.88 0.43
C LYS A 558 20.26 -2.07 -0.99
N ARG A 559 19.91 -3.18 -1.65
CA ARG A 559 20.41 -3.54 -2.97
C ARG A 559 19.41 -3.31 -4.10
N SER A 560 18.12 -3.36 -3.83
CA SER A 560 17.10 -3.01 -4.83
C SER A 560 17.09 -1.51 -5.19
N CYS A 561 17.88 -0.69 -4.48
CA CYS A 561 18.03 0.75 -4.72
C CYS A 561 19.48 1.17 -5.01
N PRO A 562 20.21 0.60 -5.97
CA PRO A 562 21.52 1.13 -6.34
C PRO A 562 21.32 2.34 -7.25
N VAL A 563 21.85 3.47 -6.85
CA VAL A 563 21.94 4.69 -7.67
C VAL A 563 22.79 4.45 -8.93
N SER A 564 23.49 3.32 -9.03
CA SER A 564 24.53 3.05 -10.03
C SER A 564 24.40 1.75 -10.83
N THR A 565 23.33 0.95 -10.74
CA THR A 565 23.26 -0.36 -11.42
C THR A 565 22.20 -0.43 -12.53
N PRO A 566 22.48 -1.10 -13.68
CA PRO A 566 21.69 -1.05 -14.92
C PRO A 566 20.26 -1.58 -14.84
N CYS A 567 19.95 -2.54 -13.95
CA CYS A 567 18.65 -3.21 -13.90
C CYS A 567 17.46 -2.28 -13.63
N TRP A 568 17.66 -1.24 -12.80
CA TRP A 568 16.62 -0.27 -12.47
C TRP A 568 16.71 1.03 -13.28
N ARG A 569 17.86 1.31 -13.90
CA ARG A 569 18.02 2.44 -14.84
C ARG A 569 17.31 2.21 -16.17
N ALA A 570 17.18 0.95 -16.61
CA ALA A 570 16.52 0.58 -17.86
C ALA A 570 14.99 0.80 -17.83
N ILE A 571 14.38 0.93 -16.63
CA ILE A 571 12.95 1.15 -16.44
C ILE A 571 12.57 2.65 -16.52
N ARG A 572 13.50 3.53 -16.88
CA ARG A 572 13.24 4.96 -17.04
C ARG A 572 13.06 5.36 -18.50
N PRO A 573 12.01 6.10 -18.88
CA PRO A 573 12.12 7.11 -19.93
C PRO A 573 13.08 8.20 -19.42
N ALA A 574 13.80 8.85 -20.32
CA ALA A 574 14.96 9.72 -20.01
C ALA A 574 14.68 10.94 -19.10
N GLN A 575 13.48 11.14 -18.59
CA GLN A 575 13.11 12.25 -17.70
C GLN A 575 11.92 11.88 -16.81
N THR A 576 12.12 11.23 -15.70
CA THR A 576 11.36 11.48 -14.43
C THR A 576 11.86 10.57 -13.32
N ARG A 577 12.29 11.17 -12.23
CA ARG A 577 12.77 10.49 -11.02
C ARG A 577 11.59 10.22 -10.10
N SER A 578 11.10 8.98 -10.00
CA SER A 578 10.23 8.62 -8.89
C SER A 578 10.26 7.12 -8.60
N ARG A 579 10.47 6.73 -7.35
CA ARG A 579 10.39 5.37 -6.84
C ARG A 579 9.56 5.40 -5.56
N LEU A 580 8.54 4.57 -5.48
CA LEU A 580 7.75 4.32 -4.27
C LEU A 580 8.31 3.08 -3.53
N PHE A 581 8.40 3.15 -2.22
CA PHE A 581 8.79 2.03 -1.36
C PHE A 581 7.78 1.88 -0.21
N THR A 582 7.46 0.65 0.13
CA THR A 582 6.61 0.31 1.25
C THR A 582 7.47 -0.07 2.45
N ALA A 583 7.26 0.59 3.58
CA ALA A 583 7.73 0.11 4.87
C ALA A 583 6.51 -0.37 5.66
N ARG A 584 6.37 -1.68 5.85
CA ARG A 584 5.41 -2.25 6.80
C ARG A 584 6.13 -2.52 8.12
N ARG A 585 5.51 -2.15 9.22
CA ARG A 585 5.82 -2.66 10.57
C ARG A 585 4.93 -3.83 10.89
#